data_9a6e8ef391ee359a523f503ecee9e023
#
_entry.id   9a6e8ef391ee359a523f503ecee9e023
#
_cell.length_a   1.000
_cell.length_b   1.000
_cell.length_c   1.000
_cell.angle_alpha   90.00
_cell.angle_beta   90.00
_cell.angle_gamma   90.00
#
_symmetry.space_group_name_H-M   'P 1'
#
loop_
_entity.id
_entity.type
_entity.pdbx_description
1 polymer ?
#
loop_
_entity_poly.entity_id
_entity_poly.type
_entity_poly.pdbx_seq_one_letter_code
_entity_poly.pdbx_strand_id
1 'polypeptide(L)'
;MKKIINMTILVVFTYVSAILPAYSAQCTNDTWNKVMKRGKLVVGAKADYKPWGFKDSSGKIIGMEADMAQAVADIMGVDLELVAVQSSNRMQFLEQGKIDLMIATMSDRKDRRKIVGIIQPNYYTSGTNVMSPKALGLKTWEDLRGKPVCGKQGAFYNKIVAERYGAKIVAFTGNAEAKQALRDKKCIAWVYDDSSIMSDLSSGNFNDFEMPFNSEDDNPWGLAVPLGEVNCVFGNFMSGLSFMMHQNGTLMELEKKWGIQATAYLKAKNKEYGDWLAGK
;
A
#
# COMPACT_ATOMS: atom_id res chain seq x y z
N MET A 1 -8.57 9.30 -89.31
CA MET A 1 -8.25 8.30 -88.31
C MET A 1 -7.48 8.97 -87.18
N LYS A 2 -8.15 9.32 -86.06
CA LYS A 2 -7.54 10.00 -84.86
C LYS A 2 -7.17 8.91 -83.87
N LYS A 3 -5.89 8.78 -83.56
CA LYS A 3 -5.39 7.91 -82.49
C LYS A 3 -5.57 8.64 -81.14
N ILE A 4 -6.33 8.06 -80.25
CA ILE A 4 -6.46 8.50 -78.88
C ILE A 4 -5.36 7.82 -78.09
N ILE A 5 -4.46 8.61 -77.52
CA ILE A 5 -3.43 8.13 -76.56
C ILE A 5 -4.02 8.18 -75.18
N ASN A 6 -4.27 7.02 -74.59
CA ASN A 6 -4.64 6.89 -73.17
C ASN A 6 -3.40 7.05 -72.30
N MET A 7 -3.34 8.12 -71.55
CA MET A 7 -2.30 8.37 -70.54
C MET A 7 -2.79 7.89 -69.18
N THR A 8 -2.31 6.73 -68.76
CA THR A 8 -2.60 6.17 -67.43
C THR A 8 -1.72 6.87 -66.40
N ILE A 9 -2.32 7.71 -65.54
CA ILE A 9 -1.63 8.34 -64.40
C ILE A 9 -1.52 7.33 -63.30
N LEU A 10 -0.31 6.86 -63.02
CA LEU A 10 0.02 6.02 -61.86
C LEU A 10 0.20 6.89 -60.62
N VAL A 11 -0.80 6.95 -59.74
CA VAL A 11 -0.69 7.64 -58.45
C VAL A 11 0.03 6.74 -57.45
N VAL A 12 1.29 7.03 -57.19
CA VAL A 12 2.07 6.35 -56.14
C VAL A 12 1.75 7.00 -54.82
N PHE A 13 0.93 6.32 -53.99
CA PHE A 13 0.73 6.68 -52.60
C PHE A 13 1.95 6.28 -51.77
N THR A 14 2.83 7.23 -51.50
CA THR A 14 3.89 7.05 -50.48
C THR A 14 3.29 7.14 -49.10
N TYR A 15 3.11 5.99 -48.46
CA TYR A 15 2.83 5.91 -47.01
C TYR A 15 4.07 6.41 -46.26
N VAL A 16 4.07 7.65 -45.80
CA VAL A 16 5.00 8.15 -44.81
C VAL A 16 4.47 7.66 -43.45
N SER A 17 4.96 6.50 -42.99
CA SER A 17 4.78 6.06 -41.63
C SER A 17 5.52 7.04 -40.72
N ALA A 18 4.80 7.99 -40.11
CA ALA A 18 5.33 8.82 -39.04
C ALA A 18 5.62 7.90 -37.85
N ILE A 19 6.88 7.48 -37.71
CA ILE A 19 7.38 6.86 -36.50
C ILE A 19 7.39 7.98 -35.45
N LEU A 20 6.31 8.10 -34.69
CA LEU A 20 6.30 8.92 -33.48
C LEU A 20 7.35 8.29 -32.55
N PRO A 21 8.38 9.02 -32.11
CA PRO A 21 9.27 8.51 -31.10
C PRO A 21 8.41 8.22 -29.87
N ALA A 22 8.38 6.95 -29.43
CA ALA A 22 7.86 6.62 -28.13
C ALA A 22 8.72 7.40 -27.13
N TYR A 23 8.15 8.46 -26.56
CA TYR A 23 8.79 9.21 -25.49
C TYR A 23 8.84 8.25 -24.29
N SER A 24 9.88 7.45 -24.17
CA SER A 24 10.20 6.79 -22.93
C SER A 24 10.54 7.91 -21.97
N ALA A 25 9.76 8.08 -20.91
CA ALA A 25 10.07 9.03 -19.86
C ALA A 25 11.51 8.75 -19.40
N GLN A 26 12.42 9.70 -19.67
CA GLN A 26 13.84 9.53 -19.37
C GLN A 26 13.99 9.48 -17.85
N CYS A 27 14.57 8.39 -17.34
CA CYS A 27 14.85 8.25 -15.92
C CYS A 27 15.88 9.27 -15.45
N THR A 28 15.49 10.15 -14.55
CA THR A 28 16.43 11.13 -13.96
C THR A 28 17.26 10.52 -12.83
N ASN A 29 16.75 9.45 -12.20
CA ASN A 29 17.33 8.79 -11.01
C ASN A 29 17.57 9.76 -9.85
N ASP A 30 16.75 10.80 -9.74
CA ASP A 30 16.96 11.90 -8.79
C ASP A 30 16.93 11.42 -7.34
N THR A 31 15.97 10.53 -6.99
CA THR A 31 15.86 10.00 -5.63
C THR A 31 17.04 9.10 -5.29
N TRP A 32 17.47 8.20 -6.18
CA TRP A 32 18.66 7.37 -5.98
C TRP A 32 19.90 8.22 -5.72
N ASN A 33 20.18 9.18 -6.60
CA ASN A 33 21.34 10.04 -6.49
C ASN A 33 21.29 10.91 -5.23
N LYS A 34 20.10 11.43 -4.87
CA LYS A 34 19.86 12.22 -3.64
C LYS A 34 20.16 11.40 -2.40
N VAL A 35 19.65 10.16 -2.31
CA VAL A 35 19.85 9.25 -1.17
C VAL A 35 21.32 8.90 -1.03
N MET A 36 21.97 8.46 -2.10
CA MET A 36 23.38 8.05 -2.08
C MET A 36 24.33 9.22 -1.76
N LYS A 37 24.07 10.41 -2.32
CA LYS A 37 24.87 11.62 -2.01
C LYS A 37 24.71 12.07 -0.57
N ARG A 38 23.50 11.95 -0.01
CA ARG A 38 23.19 12.35 1.37
C ARG A 38 23.65 11.30 2.39
N GLY A 39 23.88 10.06 1.97
CA GLY A 39 24.19 8.92 2.86
C GLY A 39 23.01 8.52 3.77
N LYS A 40 21.78 8.86 3.40
CA LYS A 40 20.60 8.66 4.25
C LYS A 40 19.34 8.40 3.41
N LEU A 41 18.57 7.39 3.78
CA LEU A 41 17.24 7.10 3.24
C LEU A 41 16.17 7.64 4.19
N VAL A 42 15.27 8.49 3.70
CA VAL A 42 14.12 9.00 4.47
C VAL A 42 12.87 8.21 4.09
N VAL A 43 12.34 7.45 5.04
CA VAL A 43 11.20 6.56 4.81
C VAL A 43 9.97 7.04 5.57
N GLY A 44 8.87 7.23 4.85
CA GLY A 44 7.56 7.48 5.44
C GLY A 44 6.96 6.17 5.98
N ALA A 45 6.76 6.10 7.28
CA ALA A 45 6.19 4.95 7.97
C ALA A 45 4.98 5.34 8.83
N LYS A 46 4.06 4.38 9.06
CA LYS A 46 2.99 4.59 10.03
C LYS A 46 3.55 4.77 11.44
N ALA A 47 2.85 5.54 12.26
CA ALA A 47 3.23 5.79 13.64
C ALA A 47 2.07 5.54 14.64
N ASP A 48 0.94 4.99 14.13
CA ASP A 48 -0.30 4.74 14.87
C ASP A 48 -0.97 3.42 14.46
N TYR A 49 -0.21 2.50 13.84
CA TYR A 49 -0.73 1.25 13.31
C TYR A 49 0.11 0.06 13.81
N LYS A 50 -0.13 -0.35 15.06
CA LYS A 50 0.48 -1.54 15.65
C LYS A 50 -0.10 -2.82 15.01
N PRO A 51 0.73 -3.83 14.70
CA PRO A 51 2.17 -3.92 14.88
C PRO A 51 3.00 -3.49 13.64
N TRP A 52 2.38 -2.90 12.62
CA TRP A 52 3.02 -2.54 11.34
C TRP A 52 3.98 -1.36 11.48
N GLY A 53 3.49 -0.22 12.01
CA GLY A 53 4.29 0.97 12.29
C GLY A 53 3.62 1.80 13.38
N PHE A 54 4.27 1.95 14.52
CA PHE A 54 3.75 2.66 15.69
C PHE A 54 4.87 3.24 16.54
N LYS A 55 4.53 4.19 17.40
CA LYS A 55 5.49 4.73 18.38
C LYS A 55 5.54 3.86 19.62
N ASP A 56 6.76 3.57 20.06
CA ASP A 56 7.01 2.99 21.38
C ASP A 56 6.90 4.05 22.50
N SER A 57 7.19 3.66 23.74
CA SER A 57 7.16 4.56 24.89
C SER A 57 8.18 5.68 24.84
N SER A 58 9.26 5.54 24.06
CA SER A 58 10.26 6.59 23.83
C SER A 58 9.89 7.54 22.70
N GLY A 59 8.80 7.26 21.97
CA GLY A 59 8.38 8.00 20.78
C GLY A 59 9.05 7.56 19.47
N LYS A 60 9.90 6.53 19.51
CA LYS A 60 10.55 5.96 18.32
C LYS A 60 9.53 5.16 17.51
N ILE A 61 9.56 5.31 16.18
CA ILE A 61 8.76 4.48 15.28
C ILE A 61 9.37 3.10 15.19
N ILE A 62 8.58 2.08 15.52
CA ILE A 62 8.92 0.66 15.47
C ILE A 62 7.80 -0.12 14.79
N GLY A 63 8.04 -1.38 14.45
CA GLY A 63 7.05 -2.26 13.81
C GLY A 63 7.63 -2.99 12.60
N MET A 64 6.81 -3.85 12.01
CA MET A 64 7.23 -4.66 10.87
C MET A 64 7.75 -3.78 9.71
N GLU A 65 7.07 -2.69 9.39
CA GLU A 65 7.44 -1.77 8.31
C GLU A 65 8.69 -0.94 8.64
N ALA A 66 8.91 -0.63 9.91
CA ALA A 66 10.14 0.02 10.35
C ALA A 66 11.35 -0.90 10.21
N ASP A 67 11.19 -2.20 10.53
CA ASP A 67 12.25 -3.19 10.31
C ASP A 67 12.50 -3.43 8.81
N MET A 68 11.46 -3.43 7.98
CA MET A 68 11.63 -3.47 6.52
C MET A 68 12.42 -2.25 6.01
N ALA A 69 12.11 -1.06 6.52
CA ALA A 69 12.82 0.17 6.16
C ALA A 69 14.29 0.10 6.57
N GLN A 70 14.59 -0.47 7.74
CA GLN A 70 15.96 -0.68 8.19
C GLN A 70 16.72 -1.65 7.27
N ALA A 71 16.10 -2.78 6.91
CA ALA A 71 16.69 -3.74 5.98
C ALA A 71 16.99 -3.12 4.61
N VAL A 72 16.11 -2.24 4.11
CA VAL A 72 16.36 -1.49 2.86
C VAL A 72 17.58 -0.58 3.01
N ALA A 73 17.64 0.21 4.09
CA ALA A 73 18.76 1.14 4.33
C ALA A 73 20.09 0.41 4.50
N ASP A 74 20.10 -0.72 5.23
CA ASP A 74 21.29 -1.56 5.43
C ASP A 74 21.83 -2.10 4.09
N ILE A 75 20.94 -2.58 3.20
CA ILE A 75 21.34 -3.09 1.88
C ILE A 75 21.85 -1.95 0.98
N MET A 76 21.27 -0.74 1.11
CA MET A 76 21.76 0.45 0.39
C MET A 76 23.08 0.99 0.96
N GLY A 77 23.48 0.59 2.17
CA GLY A 77 24.67 1.11 2.85
C GLY A 77 24.51 2.57 3.30
N VAL A 78 23.29 2.97 3.69
CA VAL A 78 22.97 4.34 4.12
C VAL A 78 22.25 4.36 5.46
N ASP A 79 22.27 5.52 6.15
CA ASP A 79 21.50 5.72 7.37
C ASP A 79 20.00 5.71 7.10
N LEU A 80 19.19 5.32 8.10
CA LEU A 80 17.73 5.39 8.05
C LEU A 80 17.20 6.58 8.84
N GLU A 81 16.27 7.32 8.25
CA GLU A 81 15.42 8.27 8.96
C GLU A 81 13.94 7.91 8.73
N LEU A 82 13.20 7.68 9.82
CA LEU A 82 11.76 7.40 9.76
C LEU A 82 10.95 8.67 9.98
N VAL A 83 10.07 8.98 9.05
CA VAL A 83 9.11 10.10 9.12
C VAL A 83 7.71 9.56 9.32
N ALA A 84 7.04 10.02 10.40
CA ALA A 84 5.67 9.64 10.67
C ALA A 84 4.71 10.17 9.59
N VAL A 85 3.93 9.28 8.97
CA VAL A 85 2.92 9.64 7.99
C VAL A 85 1.55 9.09 8.33
N GLN A 86 0.51 9.78 7.84
CA GLN A 86 -0.88 9.35 7.93
C GLN A 86 -1.39 8.88 6.55
N SER A 87 -2.51 8.14 6.53
CA SER A 87 -3.12 7.70 5.27
C SER A 87 -3.51 8.88 4.38
N SER A 88 -3.86 10.02 4.97
CA SER A 88 -4.26 11.25 4.28
C SER A 88 -3.12 12.04 3.66
N ASN A 89 -1.88 11.98 4.20
CA ASN A 89 -0.78 12.84 3.76
C ASN A 89 0.41 12.09 3.13
N ARG A 90 0.50 10.77 3.28
CA ARG A 90 1.69 9.97 2.90
C ARG A 90 2.06 10.09 1.42
N MET A 91 1.07 10.13 0.51
CA MET A 91 1.34 10.30 -0.92
C MET A 91 1.89 11.71 -1.21
N GLN A 92 1.28 12.74 -0.63
CA GLN A 92 1.74 14.11 -0.76
C GLN A 92 3.17 14.30 -0.22
N PHE A 93 3.53 13.63 0.89
CA PHE A 93 4.91 13.70 1.42
C PHE A 93 5.92 13.11 0.44
N LEU A 94 5.56 12.04 -0.27
CA LEU A 94 6.38 11.44 -1.31
C LEU A 94 6.50 12.35 -2.54
N GLU A 95 5.37 12.90 -3.02
CA GLU A 95 5.36 13.85 -4.15
C GLU A 95 6.19 15.11 -3.88
N GLN A 96 6.17 15.61 -2.63
CA GLN A 96 6.93 16.78 -2.21
C GLN A 96 8.40 16.49 -1.89
N GLY A 97 8.86 15.23 -2.03
CA GLY A 97 10.22 14.83 -1.69
C GLY A 97 10.59 14.96 -0.20
N LYS A 98 9.57 15.04 0.69
CA LYS A 98 9.76 15.01 2.15
C LYS A 98 10.19 13.64 2.64
N ILE A 99 9.82 12.60 1.92
CA ILE A 99 10.26 11.21 2.07
C ILE A 99 10.74 10.71 0.70
N ASP A 100 11.68 9.79 0.70
CA ASP A 100 12.24 9.18 -0.52
C ASP A 100 11.50 7.89 -0.87
N LEU A 101 11.10 7.14 0.15
CA LEU A 101 10.40 5.86 0.07
C LEU A 101 9.22 5.87 1.04
N MET A 102 8.14 5.20 0.68
CA MET A 102 7.01 4.98 1.57
C MET A 102 6.83 3.49 1.83
N ILE A 103 6.89 3.10 3.11
CA ILE A 103 6.53 1.79 3.63
C ILE A 103 5.49 2.02 4.72
N ALA A 104 4.21 2.09 4.34
CA ALA A 104 3.17 2.64 5.23
C ALA A 104 1.78 2.07 4.92
N THR A 105 1.64 0.73 4.86
CA THR A 105 0.37 0.01 4.58
C THR A 105 -0.36 0.59 3.36
N MET A 106 0.38 0.81 2.26
CA MET A 106 -0.15 1.42 1.05
C MET A 106 -0.87 0.39 0.20
N SER A 107 -2.21 0.36 0.28
CA SER A 107 -3.01 -0.48 -0.62
C SER A 107 -2.75 -0.11 -2.08
N ASP A 108 -2.44 -1.12 -2.89
CA ASP A 108 -2.16 -1.00 -4.30
C ASP A 108 -3.46 -0.83 -5.09
N ARG A 109 -3.77 0.40 -5.49
CA ARG A 109 -5.00 0.79 -6.15
C ARG A 109 -4.73 1.62 -7.39
N LYS A 110 -5.56 1.45 -8.42
CA LYS A 110 -5.43 2.17 -9.70
C LYS A 110 -5.41 3.69 -9.55
N ASP A 111 -6.21 4.23 -8.63
CA ASP A 111 -6.24 5.67 -8.34
C ASP A 111 -4.94 6.15 -7.71
N ARG A 112 -4.33 5.38 -6.80
CA ARG A 112 -3.06 5.70 -6.15
C ARG A 112 -1.86 5.57 -7.08
N ARG A 113 -1.88 4.58 -7.99
CA ARG A 113 -0.85 4.42 -9.04
C ARG A 113 -0.75 5.59 -10.02
N LYS A 114 -1.75 6.49 -10.04
CA LYS A 114 -1.70 7.75 -10.81
C LYS A 114 -0.93 8.85 -10.09
N ILE A 115 -0.67 8.69 -8.81
CA ILE A 115 -0.06 9.70 -7.93
C ILE A 115 1.35 9.28 -7.51
N VAL A 116 1.53 8.01 -7.16
CA VAL A 116 2.82 7.46 -6.71
C VAL A 116 3.16 6.16 -7.44
N GLY A 117 4.43 5.84 -7.55
CA GLY A 117 4.92 4.58 -8.13
C GLY A 117 4.83 3.45 -7.10
N ILE A 118 3.80 2.60 -7.21
CA ILE A 118 3.66 1.44 -6.31
C ILE A 118 4.46 0.26 -6.85
N ILE A 119 5.39 -0.21 -6.04
CA ILE A 119 6.36 -1.26 -6.37
C ILE A 119 5.71 -2.64 -6.36
N GLN A 120 6.15 -3.49 -7.27
CA GLN A 120 5.83 -4.92 -7.33
C GLN A 120 7.10 -5.76 -7.05
N PRO A 121 6.93 -6.95 -6.43
CA PRO A 121 5.70 -7.48 -5.85
C PRO A 121 5.26 -6.68 -4.62
N ASN A 122 3.95 -6.71 -4.34
CA ASN A 122 3.42 -6.15 -3.10
C ASN A 122 3.96 -6.94 -1.92
N TYR A 123 4.33 -6.27 -0.82
CA TYR A 123 4.96 -6.94 0.33
C TYR A 123 3.97 -7.61 1.28
N TYR A 124 2.68 -7.26 1.22
CA TYR A 124 1.64 -7.77 2.11
C TYR A 124 0.25 -7.66 1.48
N THR A 125 -0.77 -8.19 2.17
CA THR A 125 -2.17 -7.98 1.85
C THR A 125 -3.04 -7.96 3.11
N SER A 126 -4.18 -7.27 3.06
CA SER A 126 -5.18 -7.24 4.13
C SER A 126 -6.55 -6.97 3.53
N GLY A 127 -7.56 -7.63 4.05
CA GLY A 127 -8.95 -7.39 3.69
C GLY A 127 -9.55 -6.20 4.43
N THR A 128 -10.76 -5.81 4.04
CA THR A 128 -11.57 -4.83 4.73
C THR A 128 -12.53 -5.53 5.68
N ASN A 129 -12.60 -5.08 6.92
CA ASN A 129 -13.61 -5.55 7.86
C ASN A 129 -14.02 -4.45 8.86
N VAL A 130 -14.87 -4.77 9.80
CA VAL A 130 -15.23 -3.88 10.91
C VAL A 130 -14.97 -4.54 12.26
N MET A 131 -14.62 -3.73 13.24
CA MET A 131 -14.68 -4.11 14.64
C MET A 131 -15.94 -3.51 15.28
N SER A 132 -16.76 -4.31 15.94
CA SER A 132 -17.97 -3.85 16.61
C SER A 132 -18.14 -4.51 17.97
N PRO A 133 -18.89 -3.89 18.91
CA PRO A 133 -19.28 -4.56 20.16
C PRO A 133 -20.10 -5.82 19.89
N LYS A 134 -19.74 -6.96 20.52
CA LYS A 134 -20.48 -8.23 20.45
C LYS A 134 -21.96 -8.08 20.78
N ALA A 135 -22.26 -7.20 21.74
CA ALA A 135 -23.64 -6.96 22.21
C ALA A 135 -24.57 -6.39 21.11
N LEU A 136 -24.03 -5.86 19.99
CA LEU A 136 -24.85 -5.38 18.88
C LEU A 136 -25.34 -6.52 17.99
N GLY A 137 -24.66 -7.66 18.00
CA GLY A 137 -25.04 -8.85 17.25
C GLY A 137 -25.15 -8.64 15.74
N LEU A 138 -24.30 -7.80 15.17
CA LEU A 138 -24.26 -7.57 13.70
C LEU A 138 -23.99 -8.88 12.98
N LYS A 139 -24.64 -9.12 11.83
CA LYS A 139 -24.54 -10.38 11.07
C LYS A 139 -24.05 -10.17 9.64
N THR A 140 -24.42 -9.05 9.03
CA THR A 140 -24.11 -8.74 7.63
C THR A 140 -23.64 -7.30 7.48
N TRP A 141 -22.98 -7.01 6.39
CA TRP A 141 -22.54 -5.66 6.05
C TRP A 141 -23.73 -4.68 5.90
N GLU A 142 -24.90 -5.17 5.51
CA GLU A 142 -26.14 -4.41 5.37
C GLU A 142 -26.65 -3.85 6.70
N ASP A 143 -26.29 -4.46 7.82
CA ASP A 143 -26.65 -3.97 9.18
C ASP A 143 -26.04 -2.59 9.49
N LEU A 144 -25.02 -2.18 8.70
CA LEU A 144 -24.39 -0.87 8.80
C LEU A 144 -25.21 0.26 8.14
N ARG A 145 -26.27 -0.07 7.38
CA ARG A 145 -27.05 0.91 6.61
C ARG A 145 -27.63 2.00 7.50
N GLY A 146 -27.29 3.25 7.16
CA GLY A 146 -27.76 4.44 7.89
C GLY A 146 -27.13 4.62 9.28
N LYS A 147 -26.23 3.73 9.69
CA LYS A 147 -25.58 3.77 11.02
C LYS A 147 -24.24 4.51 10.98
N PRO A 148 -23.84 5.15 12.09
CA PRO A 148 -22.51 5.77 12.16
C PRO A 148 -21.43 4.67 12.25
N VAL A 149 -20.46 4.72 11.36
CA VAL A 149 -19.28 3.85 11.32
C VAL A 149 -18.03 4.71 11.40
N CYS A 150 -17.20 4.47 12.41
CA CYS A 150 -15.93 5.14 12.58
C CYS A 150 -14.95 4.68 11.49
N GLY A 151 -14.24 5.62 10.88
CA GLY A 151 -13.23 5.37 9.86
C GLY A 151 -12.00 6.24 10.07
N LYS A 152 -10.93 5.95 9.33
CA LYS A 152 -9.71 6.76 9.34
C LYS A 152 -9.65 7.64 8.08
N GLN A 153 -9.31 8.92 8.22
CA GLN A 153 -9.11 9.82 7.09
C GLN A 153 -8.08 9.28 6.10
N GLY A 154 -8.40 9.38 4.80
CA GLY A 154 -7.54 8.85 3.72
C GLY A 154 -7.57 7.33 3.55
N ALA A 155 -8.37 6.60 4.31
CA ALA A 155 -8.61 5.18 4.10
C ALA A 155 -9.64 4.97 2.99
N PHE A 156 -9.33 4.06 2.06
CA PHE A 156 -10.15 3.85 0.85
C PHE A 156 -11.49 3.18 1.15
N TYR A 157 -11.53 2.30 2.15
CA TYR A 157 -12.73 1.53 2.50
C TYR A 157 -13.84 2.42 3.07
N ASN A 158 -13.55 3.62 3.58
CA ASN A 158 -14.58 4.56 4.01
C ASN A 158 -15.60 4.82 2.90
N LYS A 159 -15.10 5.14 1.70
CA LYS A 159 -15.92 5.38 0.53
C LYS A 159 -16.69 4.11 0.11
N ILE A 160 -16.02 2.97 0.07
CA ILE A 160 -16.62 1.70 -0.34
C ILE A 160 -17.77 1.32 0.61
N VAL A 161 -17.54 1.38 1.92
CA VAL A 161 -18.54 0.99 2.92
C VAL A 161 -19.73 1.98 2.92
N ALA A 162 -19.48 3.27 2.70
CA ALA A 162 -20.55 4.25 2.53
C ALA A 162 -21.40 3.99 1.26
N GLU A 163 -20.75 3.74 0.11
CA GLU A 163 -21.45 3.58 -1.18
C GLU A 163 -22.13 2.21 -1.29
N ARG A 164 -21.47 1.14 -0.89
CA ARG A 164 -21.97 -0.23 -1.03
C ARG A 164 -23.04 -0.57 0.01
N TYR A 165 -22.80 -0.20 1.27
CA TYR A 165 -23.65 -0.60 2.40
C TYR A 165 -24.44 0.55 3.01
N GLY A 166 -24.27 1.77 2.54
CA GLY A 166 -25.02 2.93 3.02
C GLY A 166 -24.66 3.37 4.45
N ALA A 167 -23.48 3.03 4.94
CA ALA A 167 -23.00 3.45 6.25
C ALA A 167 -22.71 4.96 6.29
N LYS A 168 -22.92 5.60 7.45
CA LYS A 168 -22.56 7.00 7.68
C LYS A 168 -21.17 7.09 8.27
N ILE A 169 -20.17 7.37 7.46
CA ILE A 169 -18.76 7.39 7.91
C ILE A 169 -18.49 8.62 8.78
N VAL A 170 -17.95 8.38 9.98
CA VAL A 170 -17.38 9.39 10.87
C VAL A 170 -15.86 9.20 10.88
N ALA A 171 -15.14 10.03 10.12
CA ALA A 171 -13.71 9.85 9.89
C ALA A 171 -12.86 10.62 10.90
N PHE A 172 -11.88 9.93 11.51
CA PHE A 172 -10.91 10.44 12.48
C PHE A 172 -9.50 10.50 11.87
N THR A 173 -8.64 11.34 12.40
CA THR A 173 -7.27 11.48 11.92
C THR A 173 -6.44 10.22 12.20
N GLY A 174 -6.57 9.65 13.41
CA GLY A 174 -5.82 8.49 13.86
C GLY A 174 -6.68 7.29 14.24
N ASN A 175 -6.03 6.12 14.31
CA ASN A 175 -6.71 4.87 14.72
C ASN A 175 -7.10 4.90 16.20
N ALA A 176 -6.29 5.51 17.07
CA ALA A 176 -6.58 5.62 18.49
C ALA A 176 -7.89 6.39 18.74
N GLU A 177 -8.06 7.52 18.04
CA GLU A 177 -9.26 8.36 18.13
C GLU A 177 -10.50 7.64 17.61
N ALA A 178 -10.38 6.92 16.46
CA ALA A 178 -11.49 6.14 15.91
C ALA A 178 -11.92 5.01 16.84
N LYS A 179 -10.96 4.28 17.43
CA LYS A 179 -11.22 3.22 18.40
C LYS A 179 -11.80 3.76 19.71
N GLN A 180 -11.34 4.92 20.17
CA GLN A 180 -11.92 5.57 21.36
C GLN A 180 -13.37 6.00 21.08
N ALA A 181 -13.65 6.58 19.91
CA ALA A 181 -15.01 6.94 19.52
C ALA A 181 -15.95 5.72 19.44
N LEU A 182 -15.44 4.56 19.01
CA LEU A 182 -16.18 3.30 19.06
C LEU A 182 -16.50 2.88 20.51
N ARG A 183 -15.53 2.95 21.44
CA ARG A 183 -15.73 2.68 22.87
C ARG A 183 -16.74 3.63 23.49
N ASP A 184 -16.71 4.90 23.10
CA ASP A 184 -17.64 5.96 23.54
C ASP A 184 -19.02 5.84 22.88
N LYS A 185 -19.27 4.78 22.08
CA LYS A 185 -20.53 4.51 21.37
C LYS A 185 -20.95 5.63 20.40
N LYS A 186 -19.99 6.44 19.91
CA LYS A 186 -20.22 7.43 18.86
C LYS A 186 -20.44 6.78 17.49
N CYS A 187 -19.97 5.55 17.32
CA CYS A 187 -20.13 4.70 16.16
C CYS A 187 -20.52 3.30 16.62
N ILE A 188 -21.23 2.55 15.76
CA ILE A 188 -21.57 1.15 16.04
C ILE A 188 -20.45 0.17 15.63
N ALA A 189 -19.56 0.61 14.74
CA ALA A 189 -18.44 -0.17 14.24
C ALA A 189 -17.28 0.76 13.84
N TRP A 190 -16.07 0.20 13.78
CA TRP A 190 -14.89 0.83 13.19
C TRP A 190 -14.44 0.02 11.98
N VAL A 191 -14.48 0.63 10.79
CA VAL A 191 -14.01 0.00 9.56
C VAL A 191 -12.52 0.21 9.38
N TYR A 192 -11.78 -0.90 9.18
CA TYR A 192 -10.33 -0.87 8.96
C TYR A 192 -9.84 -2.16 8.28
N ASP A 193 -8.51 -2.25 8.12
CA ASP A 193 -7.84 -3.47 7.68
C ASP A 193 -8.09 -4.60 8.70
N ASP A 194 -8.51 -5.77 8.22
CA ASP A 194 -8.83 -6.93 9.06
C ASP A 194 -7.63 -7.39 9.90
N SER A 195 -6.42 -7.33 9.33
CA SER A 195 -5.18 -7.64 10.04
C SER A 195 -4.97 -6.76 11.28
N SER A 196 -5.33 -5.46 11.20
CA SER A 196 -5.29 -4.55 12.35
C SER A 196 -6.35 -4.91 13.40
N ILE A 197 -7.57 -5.18 12.94
CA ILE A 197 -8.68 -5.57 13.82
C ILE A 197 -8.32 -6.86 14.57
N MET A 198 -7.80 -7.86 13.86
CA MET A 198 -7.36 -9.13 14.48
C MET A 198 -6.26 -8.89 15.53
N SER A 199 -5.29 -8.02 15.24
CA SER A 199 -4.24 -7.66 16.20
C SER A 199 -4.80 -6.98 17.44
N ASP A 200 -5.75 -6.06 17.28
CA ASP A 200 -6.43 -5.40 18.40
C ASP A 200 -7.24 -6.39 19.26
N LEU A 201 -8.02 -7.27 18.63
CA LEU A 201 -8.81 -8.31 19.32
C LEU A 201 -7.93 -9.29 20.08
N SER A 202 -6.78 -9.66 19.51
CA SER A 202 -5.80 -10.57 20.14
C SER A 202 -5.03 -9.91 21.31
N SER A 203 -5.05 -8.58 21.41
CA SER A 203 -4.31 -7.84 22.45
C SER A 203 -4.89 -7.95 23.86
N GLY A 204 -6.10 -8.49 24.01
CA GLY A 204 -6.86 -8.52 25.26
C GLY A 204 -7.53 -7.20 25.65
N ASN A 205 -7.33 -6.13 24.88
CA ASN A 205 -7.93 -4.82 25.18
C ASN A 205 -9.33 -4.63 24.58
N PHE A 206 -9.83 -5.58 23.78
CA PHE A 206 -11.09 -5.52 23.07
C PHE A 206 -11.93 -6.78 23.24
N ASN A 207 -11.97 -7.36 24.45
CA ASN A 207 -12.64 -8.63 24.76
C ASN A 207 -14.15 -8.61 24.47
N ASP A 208 -14.80 -7.44 24.59
CA ASP A 208 -16.23 -7.24 24.34
C ASP A 208 -16.52 -6.90 22.87
N PHE A 209 -15.50 -6.92 22.02
CA PHE A 209 -15.60 -6.63 20.58
C PHE A 209 -15.35 -7.88 19.75
N GLU A 210 -15.79 -7.82 18.51
CA GLU A 210 -15.62 -8.88 17.52
C GLU A 210 -15.42 -8.30 16.12
N MET A 211 -15.03 -9.14 15.20
CA MET A 211 -15.05 -8.92 13.76
C MET A 211 -16.19 -9.78 13.20
N PRO A 212 -17.41 -9.19 13.00
CA PRO A 212 -18.63 -9.97 12.82
C PRO A 212 -18.82 -10.52 11.42
N PHE A 213 -18.08 -10.02 10.43
CA PHE A 213 -18.27 -10.36 9.01
C PHE A 213 -17.09 -11.12 8.44
N ASN A 214 -17.28 -11.73 7.27
CA ASN A 214 -16.16 -12.13 6.43
C ASN A 214 -15.50 -10.87 5.85
N SER A 215 -14.17 -10.89 5.79
CA SER A 215 -13.40 -9.80 5.18
C SER A 215 -13.71 -9.70 3.69
N GLU A 216 -13.73 -8.46 3.19
CA GLU A 216 -13.92 -8.14 1.78
C GLU A 216 -12.72 -7.36 1.23
N ASP A 217 -12.68 -7.27 -0.10
CA ASP A 217 -11.72 -6.41 -0.83
C ASP A 217 -10.28 -6.62 -0.36
N ASP A 218 -9.75 -7.84 -0.54
CA ASP A 218 -8.35 -8.14 -0.26
C ASP A 218 -7.45 -7.18 -1.06
N ASN A 219 -6.74 -6.31 -0.32
CA ASN A 219 -5.96 -5.23 -0.92
C ASN A 219 -4.46 -5.44 -0.63
N PRO A 220 -3.69 -5.80 -1.66
CA PRO A 220 -2.24 -5.88 -1.51
C PRO A 220 -1.62 -4.53 -1.12
N TRP A 221 -0.57 -4.57 -0.31
CA TRP A 221 0.20 -3.38 0.07
C TRP A 221 1.56 -3.37 -0.61
N GLY A 222 1.91 -2.21 -1.19
CA GLY A 222 3.19 -2.02 -1.87
C GLY A 222 4.06 -0.97 -1.21
N LEU A 223 5.36 -1.12 -1.39
CA LEU A 223 6.28 0.00 -1.25
C LEU A 223 5.90 1.06 -2.27
N ALA A 224 6.16 2.34 -1.99
CA ALA A 224 5.94 3.35 -3.01
C ALA A 224 7.11 4.34 -3.11
N VAL A 225 7.41 4.72 -4.34
CA VAL A 225 8.45 5.66 -4.75
C VAL A 225 7.81 6.83 -5.50
N PRO A 226 8.52 7.94 -5.77
CA PRO A 226 8.03 8.99 -6.66
C PRO A 226 7.56 8.40 -8.00
N LEU A 227 6.44 8.88 -8.53
CA LEU A 227 5.77 8.30 -9.71
C LEU A 227 6.72 8.14 -10.91
N GLY A 228 7.52 9.16 -11.18
CA GLY A 228 8.46 9.17 -12.31
C GLY A 228 9.63 8.18 -12.17
N GLU A 229 9.82 7.61 -10.98
CA GLU A 229 10.96 6.72 -10.70
C GLU A 229 10.59 5.24 -10.57
N VAL A 230 9.31 4.88 -10.72
CA VAL A 230 8.84 3.50 -10.51
C VAL A 230 9.53 2.48 -11.43
N ASN A 231 9.86 2.87 -12.65
CA ASN A 231 10.56 2.04 -13.66
C ASN A 231 12.04 2.43 -13.84
N CYS A 232 12.58 3.25 -12.93
CA CYS A 232 13.96 3.73 -12.95
C CYS A 232 14.82 2.96 -11.93
N VAL A 233 16.07 3.41 -11.73
CA VAL A 233 17.01 2.69 -10.84
C VAL A 233 16.41 2.48 -9.45
N PHE A 234 15.84 3.52 -8.84
CA PHE A 234 15.30 3.43 -7.47
C PHE A 234 14.10 2.47 -7.38
N GLY A 235 13.14 2.59 -8.31
CA GLY A 235 11.98 1.71 -8.34
C GLY A 235 12.34 0.24 -8.63
N ASN A 236 13.22 0.01 -9.61
CA ASN A 236 13.69 -1.34 -9.94
C ASN A 236 14.47 -1.98 -8.80
N PHE A 237 15.30 -1.21 -8.09
CA PHE A 237 16.00 -1.67 -6.91
C PHE A 237 15.02 -2.08 -5.80
N MET A 238 14.00 -1.25 -5.51
CA MET A 238 12.96 -1.58 -4.53
C MET A 238 12.14 -2.81 -4.94
N SER A 239 11.90 -2.99 -6.24
CA SER A 239 11.24 -4.19 -6.79
C SER A 239 12.07 -5.45 -6.52
N GLY A 240 13.36 -5.40 -6.80
CA GLY A 240 14.29 -6.49 -6.50
C GLY A 240 14.35 -6.82 -5.01
N LEU A 241 14.36 -5.80 -4.13
CA LEU A 241 14.34 -5.99 -2.68
C LEU A 241 13.03 -6.62 -2.20
N SER A 242 11.89 -6.15 -2.70
CA SER A 242 10.60 -6.74 -2.33
C SER A 242 10.53 -8.21 -2.76
N PHE A 243 10.98 -8.54 -3.98
CA PHE A 243 11.07 -9.91 -4.45
C PHE A 243 11.98 -10.75 -3.52
N MET A 244 13.18 -10.26 -3.22
CA MET A 244 14.14 -10.94 -2.36
C MET A 244 13.57 -11.21 -0.95
N MET A 245 12.88 -10.23 -0.34
CA MET A 245 12.27 -10.38 0.99
C MET A 245 11.17 -11.46 1.02
N HIS A 246 10.44 -11.64 -0.07
CA HIS A 246 9.51 -12.76 -0.22
C HIS A 246 10.27 -14.07 -0.37
N GLN A 247 11.21 -14.13 -1.31
CA GLN A 247 11.91 -15.34 -1.69
C GLN A 247 12.71 -15.96 -0.55
N ASN A 248 13.43 -15.13 0.23
CA ASN A 248 14.25 -15.60 1.34
C ASN A 248 13.51 -15.75 2.68
N GLY A 249 12.20 -15.46 2.71
CA GLY A 249 11.36 -15.60 3.91
C GLY A 249 11.43 -14.44 4.90
N THR A 250 12.17 -13.36 4.62
CA THR A 250 12.32 -12.20 5.53
C THR A 250 10.96 -11.66 5.99
N LEU A 251 9.97 -11.54 5.09
CA LEU A 251 8.64 -11.02 5.45
C LEU A 251 7.90 -11.95 6.43
N MET A 252 8.06 -13.27 6.30
CA MET A 252 7.47 -14.25 7.23
C MET A 252 8.16 -14.22 8.61
N GLU A 253 9.48 -14.00 8.63
CA GLU A 253 10.22 -13.82 9.88
C GLU A 253 9.79 -12.55 10.61
N LEU A 254 9.55 -11.47 9.87
CA LEU A 254 9.03 -10.21 10.43
C LEU A 254 7.60 -10.36 10.96
N GLU A 255 6.71 -11.09 10.26
CA GLU A 255 5.39 -11.45 10.83
C GLU A 255 5.54 -12.13 12.19
N LYS A 256 6.39 -13.16 12.26
CA LYS A 256 6.64 -13.91 13.49
C LYS A 256 7.21 -13.01 14.59
N LYS A 257 8.22 -12.18 14.26
CA LYS A 257 8.87 -11.24 15.20
C LYS A 257 7.85 -10.30 15.85
N TRP A 258 6.90 -9.81 15.06
CA TRP A 258 5.91 -8.83 15.51
C TRP A 258 4.60 -9.45 16.01
N GLY A 259 4.53 -10.79 16.13
CA GLY A 259 3.34 -11.51 16.60
C GLY A 259 2.14 -11.36 15.67
N ILE A 260 2.38 -11.13 14.39
CA ILE A 260 1.34 -11.08 13.37
C ILE A 260 0.97 -12.52 13.01
N GLN A 261 -0.31 -12.79 12.85
CA GLN A 261 -0.75 -14.12 12.41
C GLN A 261 -0.21 -14.40 11.00
N ALA A 262 0.46 -15.55 10.85
CA ALA A 262 1.08 -15.95 9.58
C ALA A 262 0.05 -16.03 8.44
N THR A 263 0.24 -15.20 7.41
CA THR A 263 -0.69 -15.08 6.29
C THR A 263 -0.47 -16.16 5.23
N ALA A 264 -1.57 -16.59 4.61
CA ALA A 264 -1.51 -17.45 3.44
C ALA A 264 -0.81 -16.76 2.25
N TYR A 265 -0.95 -15.44 2.14
CA TYR A 265 -0.33 -14.62 1.11
C TYR A 265 1.20 -14.73 1.13
N LEU A 266 1.84 -14.47 2.28
CA LEU A 266 3.30 -14.55 2.37
C LEU A 266 3.83 -15.97 2.15
N LYS A 267 3.14 -16.98 2.66
CA LYS A 267 3.49 -18.40 2.41
C LYS A 267 3.44 -18.74 0.92
N ALA A 268 2.36 -18.31 0.23
CA ALA A 268 2.21 -18.55 -1.20
C ALA A 268 3.29 -17.83 -2.01
N LYS A 269 3.57 -16.56 -1.71
CA LYS A 269 4.60 -15.78 -2.41
C LYS A 269 6.02 -16.28 -2.15
N ASN A 270 6.34 -16.68 -0.93
CA ASN A 270 7.62 -17.29 -0.63
C ASN A 270 7.85 -18.57 -1.44
N LYS A 271 6.82 -19.44 -1.52
CA LYS A 271 6.86 -20.64 -2.35
C LYS A 271 7.00 -20.32 -3.83
N GLU A 272 6.15 -19.44 -4.37
CA GLU A 272 6.14 -19.02 -5.78
C GLU A 272 7.53 -18.53 -6.23
N TYR A 273 8.15 -17.66 -5.45
CA TYR A 273 9.43 -17.07 -5.82
C TYR A 273 10.63 -18.00 -5.53
N GLY A 274 10.49 -18.88 -4.55
CA GLY A 274 11.45 -19.95 -4.31
C GLY A 274 11.47 -20.99 -5.45
N ASP A 275 10.29 -21.41 -5.91
CA ASP A 275 10.12 -22.34 -7.03
C ASP A 275 10.64 -21.73 -8.35
N TRP A 276 10.36 -20.45 -8.60
CA TRP A 276 10.84 -19.73 -9.78
C TRP A 276 12.39 -19.74 -9.88
N LEU A 277 13.08 -19.45 -8.78
CA LEU A 277 14.56 -19.50 -8.75
C LEU A 277 15.10 -20.93 -8.89
N ALA A 278 14.35 -21.93 -8.42
CA ALA A 278 14.74 -23.33 -8.56
C ALA A 278 14.41 -23.90 -9.96
N GLY A 279 13.83 -23.11 -10.86
CA GLY A 279 13.44 -23.56 -12.22
C GLY A 279 12.29 -24.57 -12.23
N LYS A 280 11.38 -24.49 -11.24
CA LYS A 280 10.23 -25.40 -11.10
C LYS A 280 8.94 -24.75 -11.56
#